data_c9fb3c509953a8e42b942feece0b6818
#
_entry.id   c9fb3c509953a8e42b942feece0b6818
#
_cell.length_a   1.000
_cell.length_b   1.000
_cell.length_c   1.000
_cell.angle_alpha   90.00
_cell.angle_beta   90.00
_cell.angle_gamma   90.00
#
_symmetry.space_group_name_H-M   'P 1'
#
loop_
_entity.id
_entity.type
_entity.pdbx_description
1 polymer ?
#
loop_
_entity_poly.entity_id
_entity_poly.type
_entity_poly.pdbx_seq_one_letter_code
_entity_poly.pdbx_strand_id
1 'polypeptide(L)'
;MKVSVRFFTSLREIVNKKEETLEFPEGEKITIDKILDNLAQRYGKDFVEYVYDAKTREVKGFLQFLINGKSASSLNGFLTELKDGDVLAILPPVGGG
;
A
#
# COMPACT_ATOMS: atom_id res chain seq x y z
N MET A 1 -5.27 7.68 14.89
CA MET A 1 -5.06 8.08 13.49
C MET A 1 -5.59 7.00 12.57
N LYS A 2 -6.38 7.37 11.58
CA LYS A 2 -6.95 6.44 10.61
C LYS A 2 -6.45 6.74 9.21
N VAL A 3 -6.07 5.69 8.50
CA VAL A 3 -5.62 5.77 7.10
C VAL A 3 -6.40 4.74 6.31
N SER A 4 -6.89 5.12 5.14
CA SER A 4 -7.60 4.20 4.25
C SER A 4 -6.66 3.71 3.16
N VAL A 5 -6.75 2.43 2.81
CA VAL A 5 -6.00 1.85 1.70
C VAL A 5 -6.99 1.32 0.69
N ARG A 6 -6.84 1.73 -0.57
CA ARG A 6 -7.72 1.30 -1.65
C ARG A 6 -6.99 0.30 -2.54
N PHE A 7 -7.69 -0.78 -2.85
CA PHE A 7 -7.15 -1.89 -3.64
C PHE A 7 -7.83 -1.94 -5.00
N PHE A 8 -7.08 -2.30 -6.02
CA PHE A 8 -7.59 -2.36 -7.38
C PHE A 8 -7.25 -3.68 -8.06
N THR A 9 -8.10 -4.12 -8.98
CA THR A 9 -7.92 -5.30 -9.82
C THR A 9 -7.45 -6.55 -9.05
N SER A 10 -6.30 -7.11 -9.39
CA SER A 10 -5.82 -8.36 -8.77
C SER A 10 -5.66 -8.25 -7.26
N LEU A 11 -5.18 -7.11 -6.78
CA LEU A 11 -5.00 -6.93 -5.35
C LEU A 11 -6.35 -6.89 -4.62
N ARG A 12 -7.38 -6.30 -5.25
CA ARG A 12 -8.74 -6.32 -4.72
C ARG A 12 -9.25 -7.75 -4.56
N GLU A 13 -8.95 -8.61 -5.51
CA GLU A 13 -9.34 -10.00 -5.44
C GLU A 13 -8.59 -10.75 -4.33
N ILE A 14 -7.30 -10.47 -4.19
CA ILE A 14 -6.46 -11.10 -3.17
C ILE A 14 -6.95 -10.76 -1.77
N VAL A 15 -7.23 -9.49 -1.50
CA VAL A 15 -7.68 -9.07 -0.16
C VAL A 15 -9.19 -9.17 0.02
N ASN A 16 -9.92 -9.37 -1.08
CA ASN A 16 -11.38 -9.50 -1.09
C ASN A 16 -12.09 -8.26 -0.55
N LYS A 17 -11.53 -7.08 -0.80
CA LYS A 17 -12.08 -5.79 -0.38
C LYS A 17 -11.64 -4.70 -1.35
N LYS A 18 -12.46 -3.67 -1.47
CA LYS A 18 -12.10 -2.49 -2.25
C LYS A 18 -11.26 -1.51 -1.43
N GLU A 19 -11.48 -1.50 -0.13
CA GLU A 19 -10.84 -0.54 0.77
C GLU A 19 -10.74 -1.13 2.16
N GLU A 20 -9.67 -0.76 2.87
CA GLU A 20 -9.45 -1.15 4.25
C GLU A 20 -9.03 0.08 5.04
N THR A 21 -9.65 0.30 6.20
CA THR A 21 -9.24 1.38 7.09
C THR A 21 -8.34 0.81 8.17
N LEU A 22 -7.16 1.40 8.32
CA LEU A 22 -6.19 1.00 9.33
C LEU A 22 -6.14 2.06 10.42
N GLU A 23 -6.10 1.62 11.68
CA GLU A 23 -5.95 2.52 12.82
C GLU A 23 -4.56 2.37 13.42
N PHE A 24 -3.96 3.51 13.75
CA PHE A 24 -2.65 3.55 14.39
C PHE A 24 -2.69 4.47 15.61
N PRO A 25 -1.84 4.20 16.61
CA PRO A 25 -1.78 5.08 17.78
C PRO A 25 -1.39 6.51 17.41
N GLU A 26 -1.90 7.48 18.15
CA GLU A 26 -1.52 8.87 17.97
C GLU A 26 -0.02 9.04 18.26
N GLY A 27 0.61 9.93 17.50
CA GLY A 27 2.03 10.21 17.66
C GLY A 27 2.96 9.24 16.99
N GLU A 28 2.45 8.16 16.42
CA GLU A 28 3.26 7.19 15.70
C GLU A 28 3.48 7.67 14.27
N LYS A 29 4.72 7.56 13.80
CA LYS A 29 5.06 7.93 12.43
C LYS A 29 4.66 6.81 11.48
N ILE A 30 3.72 7.09 10.58
CA ILE A 30 3.19 6.10 9.66
C ILE A 30 3.66 6.40 8.24
N THR A 31 4.45 5.48 7.69
CA THR A 31 4.95 5.58 6.31
C THR A 31 4.26 4.53 5.44
N ILE A 32 4.45 4.63 4.11
CA ILE A 32 3.92 3.62 3.19
C ILE A 32 4.51 2.25 3.54
N ASP A 33 5.82 2.18 3.84
CA ASP A 33 6.46 0.93 4.24
C ASP A 33 5.75 0.29 5.44
N LYS A 34 5.42 1.10 6.42
CA LYS A 34 4.74 0.59 7.62
C LYS A 34 3.35 0.06 7.30
N ILE A 35 2.63 0.73 6.40
CA ILE A 35 1.32 0.28 5.96
C ILE A 35 1.44 -1.05 5.22
N LEU A 36 2.43 -1.17 4.33
CA LEU A 36 2.62 -2.41 3.58
C LEU A 36 2.97 -3.57 4.51
N ASP A 37 3.80 -3.34 5.53
CA ASP A 37 4.11 -4.36 6.52
C ASP A 37 2.87 -4.82 7.27
N ASN A 38 2.02 -3.88 7.65
CA ASN A 38 0.76 -4.17 8.32
C ASN A 38 -0.14 -5.03 7.44
N LEU A 39 -0.27 -4.66 6.16
CA LEU A 39 -1.10 -5.42 5.23
C LEU A 39 -0.54 -6.81 4.95
N ALA A 40 0.80 -6.93 4.88
CA ALA A 40 1.43 -8.23 4.68
C ALA A 40 1.14 -9.19 5.83
N GLN A 41 1.15 -8.68 7.06
CA GLN A 41 0.82 -9.50 8.23
C GLN A 41 -0.67 -9.84 8.26
N ARG A 42 -1.51 -8.92 7.84
CA ARG A 42 -2.96 -9.11 7.86
C ARG A 42 -3.46 -10.09 6.80
N TYR A 43 -2.94 -9.97 5.59
CA TYR A 43 -3.41 -10.76 4.45
C TYR A 43 -2.52 -11.94 4.08
N GLY A 44 -1.27 -11.95 4.51
CA GLY A 44 -0.40 -13.10 4.40
C GLY A 44 0.18 -13.35 3.02
N LYS A 45 0.34 -14.64 2.71
CA LYS A 45 1.13 -15.11 1.59
C LYS A 45 0.74 -14.53 0.23
N ASP A 46 -0.54 -14.53 -0.11
CA ASP A 46 -0.97 -14.08 -1.43
C ASP A 46 -0.68 -12.60 -1.63
N PHE A 47 -0.87 -11.79 -0.59
CA PHE A 47 -0.53 -10.37 -0.64
C PHE A 47 0.97 -10.18 -0.83
N VAL A 48 1.76 -10.90 -0.03
CA VAL A 48 3.23 -10.80 -0.09
C VAL A 48 3.75 -11.19 -1.46
N GLU A 49 3.27 -12.28 -2.02
CA GLU A 49 3.72 -12.74 -3.35
C GLU A 49 3.35 -11.75 -4.46
N TYR A 50 2.22 -11.08 -4.32
CA TYR A 50 1.81 -10.10 -5.33
C TYR A 50 2.61 -8.80 -5.25
N VAL A 51 2.90 -8.35 -4.04
CA VAL A 51 3.50 -7.03 -3.81
C VAL A 51 5.02 -7.05 -3.83
N TYR A 52 5.64 -8.10 -3.26
CA TYR A 52 7.08 -8.16 -3.08
C TYR A 52 7.74 -9.17 -4.01
N ASP A 53 8.94 -8.83 -4.46
CA ASP A 53 9.78 -9.75 -5.22
C ASP A 53 10.33 -10.82 -4.28
N ALA A 54 10.20 -12.09 -4.69
CA ALA A 54 10.58 -13.22 -3.83
C ALA A 54 12.09 -13.28 -3.57
N LYS A 55 12.89 -12.76 -4.48
CA LYS A 55 14.36 -12.80 -4.36
C LYS A 55 14.91 -11.62 -3.60
N THR A 56 14.49 -10.41 -3.97
CA THR A 56 15.03 -9.19 -3.40
C THR A 56 14.29 -8.72 -2.16
N ARG A 57 13.07 -9.18 -1.97
CA ARG A 57 12.16 -8.76 -0.89
C ARG A 57 11.74 -7.30 -1.02
N GLU A 58 12.04 -6.68 -2.15
CA GLU A 58 11.61 -5.31 -2.43
C GLU A 58 10.24 -5.29 -3.08
N VAL A 59 9.53 -4.18 -2.95
CA VAL A 59 8.25 -3.97 -3.61
C VAL A 59 8.47 -4.01 -5.12
N LYS A 60 7.60 -4.72 -5.82
CA LYS A 60 7.72 -4.84 -7.27
C LYS A 60 7.56 -3.49 -7.94
N GLY A 61 8.44 -3.19 -8.88
CA GLY A 61 8.52 -1.87 -9.49
C GLY A 61 7.34 -1.47 -10.36
N PHE A 62 6.49 -2.42 -10.77
CA PHE A 62 5.33 -2.09 -11.60
C PHE A 62 4.15 -1.53 -10.80
N LEU A 63 4.18 -1.62 -9.48
CA LEU A 63 3.09 -1.10 -8.64
C LEU A 63 3.25 0.40 -8.46
N GLN A 64 2.13 1.10 -8.45
CA GLN A 64 2.10 2.53 -8.20
C GLN A 64 1.38 2.81 -6.88
N PHE A 65 1.87 3.79 -6.16
CA PHE A 65 1.31 4.18 -4.86
C PHE A 65 0.94 5.66 -4.91
N LEU A 66 -0.33 5.96 -4.68
CA LEU A 66 -0.81 7.33 -4.67
C LEU A 66 -1.32 7.70 -3.28
N ILE A 67 -0.91 8.85 -2.77
CA ILE A 67 -1.44 9.38 -1.53
C ILE A 67 -2.31 10.58 -1.88
N ASN A 68 -3.62 10.45 -1.63
CA ASN A 68 -4.59 11.49 -1.98
C ASN A 68 -4.44 11.94 -3.44
N GLY A 69 -4.18 10.98 -4.33
CA GLY A 69 -4.04 11.23 -5.75
C GLY A 69 -2.66 11.65 -6.22
N LYS A 70 -1.69 11.81 -5.32
CA LYS A 70 -0.32 12.18 -5.69
C LYS A 70 0.59 10.97 -5.65
N SER A 71 1.42 10.82 -6.68
CA SER A 71 2.35 9.71 -6.74
C SER A 71 3.38 9.80 -5.61
N ALA A 72 3.59 8.68 -4.92
CA ALA A 72 4.58 8.61 -3.86
C ALA A 72 6.00 8.87 -4.39
N SER A 73 6.25 8.53 -5.66
CA SER A 73 7.57 8.75 -6.26
C SER A 73 7.91 10.23 -6.41
N SER A 74 6.90 11.11 -6.46
CA SER A 74 7.12 12.55 -6.50
C SER A 74 7.15 13.18 -5.10
N LEU A 75 7.02 12.34 -4.08
CA LEU A 75 7.13 12.74 -2.67
C LEU A 75 8.40 12.09 -2.11
N ASN A 76 8.28 11.31 -1.06
CA ASN A 76 9.41 10.67 -0.41
C ASN A 76 9.40 9.14 -0.56
N GLY A 77 8.81 8.64 -1.67
CA GLY A 77 8.73 7.20 -1.94
C GLY A 77 8.05 6.46 -0.80
N PHE A 78 8.59 5.30 -0.45
CA PHE A 78 8.01 4.48 0.62
C PHE A 78 8.19 5.06 2.02
N LEU A 79 9.04 6.06 2.17
CA LEU A 79 9.22 6.77 3.43
C LEU A 79 8.27 7.96 3.59
N THR A 80 7.38 8.17 2.62
CA THR A 80 6.38 9.23 2.70
C THR A 80 5.47 8.97 3.88
N GLU A 81 5.32 9.97 4.74
CA GLU A 81 4.45 9.89 5.91
C GLU A 81 3.00 10.17 5.53
N LEU A 82 2.10 9.41 6.13
CA LEU A 82 0.68 9.64 6.01
C LEU A 82 0.15 10.31 7.28
N LYS A 83 -0.94 11.04 7.12
CA LYS A 83 -1.62 11.74 8.20
C LYS A 83 -3.02 11.20 8.37
N ASP A 84 -3.65 11.54 9.48
CA ASP A 84 -5.01 11.13 9.76
C ASP A 84 -5.93 11.51 8.59
N GLY A 85 -6.70 10.55 8.12
CA GLY A 85 -7.64 10.75 7.01
C GLY A 85 -7.06 10.57 5.62
N ASP A 86 -5.75 10.34 5.49
CA ASP A 86 -5.14 10.12 4.18
C ASP A 86 -5.61 8.81 3.54
N VAL A 87 -5.58 8.80 2.21
CA VAL A 87 -5.96 7.62 1.41
C VAL A 87 -4.77 7.19 0.56
N LEU A 88 -4.35 5.95 0.77
CA LEU A 88 -3.29 5.34 -0.04
C LEU A 88 -3.94 4.41 -1.06
N ALA A 89 -3.71 4.66 -2.35
CA ALA A 89 -4.17 3.79 -3.41
C ALA A 89 -2.99 2.96 -3.93
N ILE A 90 -3.18 1.66 -4.03
CA ILE A 90 -2.17 0.74 -4.59
C ILE A 90 -2.68 0.29 -5.95
N LEU A 91 -2.01 0.72 -7.00
CA LEU A 91 -2.47 0.54 -8.37
C LEU A 91 -1.64 -0.49 -9.13
N PRO A 92 -2.29 -1.27 -10.01
CA PRO A 92 -1.58 -2.21 -10.87
C PRO A 92 -0.82 -1.47 -11.98
N PRO A 93 0.01 -2.18 -12.75
CA PRO A 93 0.69 -1.56 -13.87
C PRO A 93 -0.29 -1.06 -14.92
N VAL A 94 0.04 0.06 -15.53
CA VAL A 94 -0.77 0.68 -16.59
C VAL A 94 -0.59 -0.13 -17.87
N GLY A 95 -1.69 -0.22 -18.65
CA GLY A 95 -1.64 -0.90 -19.94
C GLY A 95 -1.82 -2.40 -19.88
N GLY A 96 -2.25 -2.92 -18.75
CA GLY A 96 -2.54 -4.34 -18.57
C GLY A 96 -1.32 -5.24 -18.72
N GLY A 97 -0.17 -4.62 -18.65
CA GLY A 97 1.09 -5.34 -18.80
C GLY A 97 1.47 -6.10 -17.56
#